data_db277755d8a77f1fe194a8d993862a7a
#
_entry.id   db277755d8a77f1fe194a8d993862a7a
#
_cell.length_a   1.000
_cell.length_b   1.000
_cell.length_c   1.000
_cell.angle_alpha   90.00
_cell.angle_beta   90.00
_cell.angle_gamma   90.00
#
_symmetry.space_group_name_H-M   'P 1'
#
loop_
_entity.id
_entity.type
_entity.pdbx_description
1 polymer ?
#
loop_
_entity_poly.entity_id
_entity_poly.type
_entity_poly.pdbx_seq_one_letter_code
_entity_poly.pdbx_strand_id
1 'polypeptide(L)'
;MKTTDVCPGTLASGFNTYSPLCLRKVFEGKKVSHIMDFSINDDTGGEIVASVNKISISGVQEKISAIIKKGKIIITPAGETGRYIIKPVPEYRNLRFRHNIPANEHLTMQIASQVYKINTAANALAFFADGNPFYITKRFDYKADGSKIKQEDFASIAGKTERNSGKDFKYSGSYEDIANLLKQNVSAWQVEM
;
A
#
# COMPACT_ATOMS: atom_id res chain seq x y z
N MET A 1 -5.27 25.27 -2.32
CA MET A 1 -4.50 24.04 -2.56
C MET A 1 -3.11 24.25 -1.99
N LYS A 2 -2.65 23.51 -0.97
CA LYS A 2 -1.27 23.65 -0.46
C LYS A 2 -0.32 23.10 -1.49
N THR A 3 0.45 23.97 -2.14
CA THR A 3 1.57 23.57 -3.00
C THR A 3 2.65 23.00 -2.09
N THR A 4 2.99 21.74 -2.24
CA THR A 4 4.15 21.17 -1.59
C THR A 4 5.35 21.39 -2.50
N ASP A 5 6.43 21.95 -1.99
CA ASP A 5 7.72 22.01 -2.73
C ASP A 5 8.48 20.68 -2.66
N VAL A 6 7.77 19.60 -2.39
CA VAL A 6 8.33 18.27 -2.16
C VAL A 6 7.56 17.22 -2.95
N CYS A 7 8.28 16.37 -3.64
CA CYS A 7 7.69 15.24 -4.36
C CYS A 7 6.88 14.33 -3.42
N PRO A 8 5.57 14.10 -3.65
CA PRO A 8 4.76 13.25 -2.77
C PRO A 8 5.19 11.77 -2.74
N GLY A 9 6.11 11.35 -3.61
CA GLY A 9 6.57 9.96 -3.64
C GLY A 9 7.99 9.73 -3.15
N THR A 10 8.92 10.66 -3.40
CA THR A 10 10.32 10.49 -3.00
C THR A 10 10.78 11.44 -1.92
N LEU A 11 9.94 12.38 -1.52
CA LEU A 11 10.23 13.48 -0.60
C LEU A 11 11.37 14.40 -1.09
N ALA A 12 11.76 14.31 -2.38
CA ALA A 12 12.75 15.21 -2.96
C ALA A 12 12.19 16.63 -3.07
N SER A 13 12.99 17.63 -2.68
CA SER A 13 12.63 19.05 -2.79
C SER A 13 12.60 19.54 -4.24
N GLY A 14 11.91 20.66 -4.48
CA GLY A 14 11.81 21.30 -5.79
C GLY A 14 10.76 20.69 -6.74
N PHE A 15 9.82 19.92 -6.20
CA PHE A 15 8.74 19.30 -6.97
C PHE A 15 7.37 19.59 -6.33
N ASN A 16 6.46 20.13 -7.12
CA ASN A 16 5.05 20.30 -6.73
C ASN A 16 4.15 19.12 -7.16
N THR A 17 4.75 18.09 -7.75
CA THR A 17 4.12 16.85 -8.20
C THR A 17 5.14 15.70 -8.10
N TYR A 18 4.82 14.53 -8.65
CA TYR A 18 5.77 13.41 -8.68
C TYR A 18 7.03 13.75 -9.49
N SER A 19 8.19 13.52 -8.88
CA SER A 19 9.48 13.62 -9.54
C SER A 19 9.65 12.54 -10.64
N PRO A 20 10.54 12.72 -11.62
CA PRO A 20 10.83 11.68 -12.62
C PRO A 20 11.26 10.35 -12.01
N LEU A 21 11.98 10.40 -10.87
CA LEU A 21 12.37 9.20 -10.14
C LEU A 21 11.16 8.48 -9.53
N CYS A 22 10.23 9.22 -8.93
CA CYS A 22 8.97 8.67 -8.42
C CYS A 22 8.16 8.02 -9.54
N LEU A 23 7.98 8.73 -10.67
CA LEU A 23 7.23 8.20 -11.82
C LEU A 23 7.84 6.88 -12.33
N ARG A 24 9.17 6.78 -12.42
CA ARG A 24 9.83 5.53 -12.82
C ARG A 24 9.62 4.41 -11.81
N LYS A 25 9.83 4.67 -10.53
CA LYS A 25 9.76 3.63 -9.49
C LYS A 25 8.34 3.13 -9.22
N VAL A 26 7.39 4.06 -9.09
CA VAL A 26 6.02 3.74 -8.68
C VAL A 26 5.12 3.46 -9.88
N PHE A 27 5.22 4.29 -10.92
CA PHE A 27 4.27 4.33 -12.04
C PHE A 27 4.88 3.87 -13.37
N GLU A 28 6.00 3.17 -13.35
CA GLU A 28 6.63 2.58 -14.56
C GLU A 28 6.97 3.63 -15.63
N GLY A 29 7.30 4.85 -15.21
CA GLY A 29 7.61 5.99 -16.10
C GLY A 29 6.38 6.70 -16.65
N LYS A 30 5.17 6.23 -16.38
CA LYS A 30 3.93 6.88 -16.81
C LYS A 30 3.75 8.21 -16.08
N LYS A 31 3.39 9.27 -16.81
CA LYS A 31 3.01 10.54 -16.20
C LYS A 31 1.66 10.37 -15.50
N VAL A 32 1.64 10.55 -14.17
CA VAL A 32 0.46 10.33 -13.32
C VAL A 32 0.23 11.56 -12.44
N SER A 33 -1.04 11.98 -12.30
CA SER A 33 -1.44 13.00 -11.34
C SER A 33 -1.37 12.43 -9.91
N HIS A 34 -0.89 13.23 -8.96
CA HIS A 34 -0.95 12.90 -7.53
C HIS A 34 -2.28 13.30 -6.89
N ILE A 35 -3.22 13.84 -7.68
CA ILE A 35 -4.56 14.22 -7.25
C ILE A 35 -5.55 13.40 -8.08
N MET A 36 -6.50 12.76 -7.40
CA MET A 36 -7.63 12.09 -8.01
C MET A 36 -8.74 13.09 -8.36
N ASP A 37 -9.61 12.72 -9.30
CA ASP A 37 -10.70 13.57 -9.75
C ASP A 37 -11.95 13.47 -8.87
N PHE A 38 -11.98 12.57 -7.90
CA PHE A 38 -13.11 12.33 -7.01
C PHE A 38 -12.67 12.19 -5.55
N SER A 39 -13.61 12.33 -4.63
CA SER A 39 -13.47 12.10 -3.21
C SER A 39 -14.09 10.76 -2.82
N ILE A 40 -13.59 10.16 -1.72
CA ILE A 40 -14.11 8.87 -1.26
C ILE A 40 -15.60 8.93 -0.91
N ASN A 41 -16.08 10.11 -0.48
CA ASN A 41 -17.48 10.35 -0.13
C ASN A 41 -18.40 10.53 -1.35
N ASP A 42 -17.84 10.66 -2.57
CA ASP A 42 -18.60 10.79 -3.82
C ASP A 42 -19.01 9.43 -4.40
N ASP A 43 -18.76 8.33 -3.67
CA ASP A 43 -19.08 6.95 -4.10
C ASP A 43 -20.60 6.70 -4.10
N THR A 44 -21.28 7.33 -5.05
CA THR A 44 -22.74 7.16 -5.25
C THR A 44 -23.11 5.80 -5.88
N GLY A 45 -22.12 5.06 -6.41
CA GLY A 45 -22.33 3.80 -7.13
C GLY A 45 -21.91 2.54 -6.38
N GLY A 46 -21.36 2.66 -5.16
CA GLY A 46 -20.86 1.51 -4.40
C GLY A 46 -19.60 0.86 -5.03
N GLU A 47 -18.94 1.53 -5.99
CA GLU A 47 -17.75 1.02 -6.67
C GLU A 47 -16.58 0.84 -5.69
N ILE A 48 -16.43 1.75 -4.72
CA ILE A 48 -15.41 1.67 -3.68
C ILE A 48 -15.66 0.45 -2.80
N VAL A 49 -16.89 0.26 -2.33
CA VAL A 49 -17.30 -0.88 -1.51
C VAL A 49 -17.03 -2.21 -2.24
N ALA A 50 -17.41 -2.29 -3.52
CA ALA A 50 -17.16 -3.46 -4.35
C ALA A 50 -15.65 -3.71 -4.58
N SER A 51 -14.83 -2.67 -4.63
CA SER A 51 -13.38 -2.75 -4.80
C SER A 51 -12.66 -3.14 -3.51
N VAL A 52 -13.12 -2.67 -2.35
CA VAL A 52 -12.60 -3.07 -1.01
C VAL A 52 -12.78 -4.57 -0.79
N ASN A 53 -13.94 -5.09 -1.13
CA ASN A 53 -14.26 -6.52 -0.94
C ASN A 53 -13.46 -7.48 -1.84
N LYS A 54 -12.81 -6.99 -2.90
CA LYS A 54 -11.99 -7.81 -3.82
C LYS A 54 -10.55 -8.00 -3.36
N ILE A 55 -10.08 -7.20 -2.42
CA ILE A 55 -8.72 -7.32 -1.93
C ILE A 55 -8.71 -8.28 -0.74
N SER A 56 -8.50 -9.55 -1.01
CA SER A 56 -8.28 -10.62 -0.04
C SER A 56 -6.97 -10.47 0.75
N ILE A 57 -6.48 -9.26 0.98
CA ILE A 57 -5.27 -9.03 1.77
C ILE A 57 -5.71 -8.75 3.20
N SER A 58 -5.32 -9.64 4.09
CA SER A 58 -5.46 -9.53 5.52
C SER A 58 -5.07 -8.13 6.06
N GLY A 59 -5.87 -7.59 6.92
CA GLY A 59 -5.56 -6.37 7.68
C GLY A 59 -6.80 -5.56 8.05
N VAL A 60 -6.69 -4.81 9.14
CA VAL A 60 -7.79 -4.04 9.75
C VAL A 60 -8.04 -2.70 9.03
N GLN A 61 -7.12 -2.27 8.15
CA GLN A 61 -7.24 -1.03 7.39
C GLN A 61 -7.88 -1.28 6.02
N GLU A 62 -8.80 -0.40 5.63
CA GLU A 62 -9.41 -0.39 4.30
C GLU A 62 -8.35 -0.34 3.21
N LYS A 63 -8.58 -1.13 2.16
CA LYS A 63 -7.71 -1.22 1.00
C LYS A 63 -8.56 -1.20 -0.25
N ILE A 64 -8.24 -0.30 -1.17
CA ILE A 64 -8.96 -0.11 -2.42
C ILE A 64 -8.04 -0.50 -3.57
N SER A 65 -8.52 -1.35 -4.47
CA SER A 65 -7.79 -1.72 -5.68
C SER A 65 -7.78 -0.58 -6.69
N ALA A 66 -6.62 -0.29 -7.30
CA ALA A 66 -6.49 0.79 -8.26
C ALA A 66 -5.65 0.40 -9.48
N ILE A 67 -5.90 1.12 -10.58
CA ILE A 67 -5.11 1.09 -11.83
C ILE A 67 -4.74 2.51 -12.27
N ILE A 68 -3.79 2.61 -13.19
CA ILE A 68 -3.46 3.89 -13.85
C ILE A 68 -4.05 3.87 -15.25
N LYS A 69 -4.94 4.82 -15.53
CA LYS A 69 -5.58 4.99 -16.85
C LYS A 69 -5.51 6.46 -17.28
N LYS A 70 -4.97 6.72 -18.47
CA LYS A 70 -4.83 8.08 -19.03
C LYS A 70 -4.15 9.09 -18.07
N GLY A 71 -3.12 8.65 -17.34
CA GLY A 71 -2.38 9.50 -16.41
C GLY A 71 -3.10 9.81 -15.08
N LYS A 72 -4.19 9.10 -14.78
CA LYS A 72 -4.96 9.24 -13.55
C LYS A 72 -4.98 7.94 -12.76
N ILE A 73 -4.99 8.07 -11.44
CA ILE A 73 -5.27 6.96 -10.53
C ILE A 73 -6.79 6.78 -10.52
N ILE A 74 -7.27 5.60 -10.84
CA ILE A 74 -8.70 5.27 -10.79
C ILE A 74 -8.91 3.96 -10.01
N ILE A 75 -10.08 3.81 -9.41
CA ILE A 75 -10.49 2.55 -8.78
C ILE A 75 -10.58 1.48 -9.85
N THR A 76 -10.16 0.26 -9.52
CA THR A 76 -10.17 -0.86 -10.47
C THR A 76 -11.60 -1.22 -10.84
N PRO A 77 -12.00 -1.13 -12.12
CA PRO A 77 -13.33 -1.53 -12.56
C PRO A 77 -13.60 -3.01 -12.29
N ALA A 78 -14.88 -3.38 -12.26
CA ALA A 78 -15.30 -4.76 -12.14
C ALA A 78 -14.71 -5.61 -13.29
N GLY A 79 -14.10 -6.75 -12.93
CA GLY A 79 -13.50 -7.67 -13.91
C GLY A 79 -12.04 -7.34 -14.29
N GLU A 80 -11.52 -6.16 -13.93
CA GLU A 80 -10.11 -5.81 -14.13
C GLU A 80 -9.24 -6.20 -12.92
N THR A 81 -7.94 -6.31 -13.14
CA THR A 81 -6.95 -6.58 -12.09
C THR A 81 -6.23 -5.31 -11.69
N GLY A 82 -6.37 -4.92 -10.43
CA GLY A 82 -5.65 -3.78 -9.87
C GLY A 82 -4.16 -4.04 -9.68
N ARG A 83 -3.35 -3.09 -10.12
CA ARG A 83 -1.90 -3.12 -9.99
C ARG A 83 -1.40 -2.28 -8.81
N TYR A 84 -2.31 -1.54 -8.18
CA TYR A 84 -2.02 -0.69 -7.04
C TYR A 84 -3.02 -0.96 -5.92
N ILE A 85 -2.59 -0.67 -4.69
CA ILE A 85 -3.43 -0.66 -3.51
C ILE A 85 -3.43 0.76 -2.96
N ILE A 86 -4.62 1.32 -2.76
CA ILE A 86 -4.85 2.59 -2.07
C ILE A 86 -5.23 2.26 -0.62
N LYS A 87 -4.65 2.98 0.32
CA LYS A 87 -5.04 2.97 1.74
C LYS A 87 -5.43 4.39 2.13
N PRO A 88 -6.73 4.68 2.25
CA PRO A 88 -7.22 5.98 2.68
C PRO A 88 -7.01 6.20 4.18
N VAL A 89 -7.39 7.38 4.66
CA VAL A 89 -7.55 7.63 6.09
C VAL A 89 -8.63 6.70 6.63
N PRO A 90 -8.34 5.85 7.65
CA PRO A 90 -9.33 4.89 8.16
C PRO A 90 -10.48 5.60 8.89
N GLU A 91 -11.70 5.31 8.50
CA GLU A 91 -12.89 5.94 9.11
C GLU A 91 -13.29 5.30 10.44
N TYR A 92 -13.12 3.98 10.56
CA TYR A 92 -13.63 3.20 11.70
C TYR A 92 -12.76 3.27 12.96
N ARG A 93 -11.62 3.96 12.91
CA ARG A 93 -10.74 4.08 14.06
C ARG A 93 -10.86 5.45 14.70
N ASN A 94 -11.31 5.49 15.93
CA ASN A 94 -11.31 6.69 16.74
C ASN A 94 -9.88 7.01 17.25
N LEU A 95 -8.95 7.22 16.32
CA LEU A 95 -7.55 7.55 16.59
C LEU A 95 -7.37 9.06 16.52
N ARG A 96 -6.69 9.63 17.50
CA ARG A 96 -6.48 11.09 17.64
C ARG A 96 -5.86 11.73 16.39
N PHE A 97 -4.99 11.05 15.67
CA PHE A 97 -4.27 11.58 14.51
C PHE A 97 -4.47 10.71 13.27
N ARG A 98 -5.65 10.15 13.09
CA ARG A 98 -5.96 9.23 11.98
C ARG A 98 -5.62 9.80 10.59
N HIS A 99 -5.78 11.13 10.40
CA HIS A 99 -5.46 11.80 9.12
C HIS A 99 -3.99 11.74 8.74
N ASN A 100 -3.10 11.49 9.70
CA ASN A 100 -1.67 11.33 9.45
C ASN A 100 -1.28 9.89 9.07
N ILE A 101 -2.18 8.91 9.17
CA ILE A 101 -1.84 7.50 8.94
C ILE A 101 -1.26 7.26 7.55
N PRO A 102 -1.86 7.75 6.43
CA PRO A 102 -1.27 7.56 5.11
C PRO A 102 0.12 8.21 4.98
N ALA A 103 0.29 9.40 5.53
CA ALA A 103 1.57 10.11 5.52
C ALA A 103 2.64 9.41 6.37
N ASN A 104 2.27 8.89 7.54
CA ASN A 104 3.17 8.14 8.41
C ASN A 104 3.62 6.83 7.76
N GLU A 105 2.70 6.10 7.12
CA GLU A 105 3.06 4.88 6.39
C GLU A 105 4.04 5.21 5.26
N HIS A 106 3.73 6.24 4.46
CA HIS A 106 4.62 6.68 3.39
C HIS A 106 6.00 7.10 3.92
N LEU A 107 6.06 7.94 4.95
CA LEU A 107 7.32 8.40 5.55
C LEU A 107 8.15 7.22 6.07
N THR A 108 7.53 6.27 6.77
CA THR A 108 8.20 5.07 7.27
C THR A 108 8.82 4.26 6.13
N MET A 109 8.10 4.08 5.02
CA MET A 109 8.60 3.38 3.85
C MET A 109 9.75 4.15 3.17
N GLN A 110 9.70 5.48 3.13
CA GLN A 110 10.81 6.30 2.60
C GLN A 110 12.04 6.22 3.50
N ILE A 111 11.89 6.25 4.82
CA ILE A 111 12.99 6.06 5.77
C ILE A 111 13.61 4.67 5.58
N ALA A 112 12.80 3.61 5.55
CA ALA A 112 13.28 2.25 5.33
C ALA A 112 14.09 2.15 4.02
N SER A 113 13.56 2.69 2.93
CA SER A 113 14.19 2.62 1.62
C SER A 113 15.40 3.55 1.46
N GLN A 114 15.27 4.83 1.87
CA GLN A 114 16.29 5.84 1.58
C GLN A 114 17.41 5.89 2.62
N VAL A 115 17.10 5.65 3.89
CA VAL A 115 18.08 5.69 4.99
C VAL A 115 18.66 4.30 5.22
N TYR A 116 17.81 3.31 5.47
CA TYR A 116 18.25 1.95 5.83
C TYR A 116 18.51 1.04 4.63
N LYS A 117 18.24 1.50 3.40
CA LYS A 117 18.45 0.73 2.16
C LYS A 117 17.68 -0.59 2.10
N ILE A 118 16.61 -0.70 2.87
CA ILE A 118 15.71 -1.86 2.84
C ILE A 118 14.90 -1.82 1.54
N ASN A 119 14.81 -2.94 0.84
CA ASN A 119 13.99 -3.06 -0.35
C ASN A 119 12.51 -3.05 0.03
N THR A 120 11.79 -1.99 -0.32
CA THR A 120 10.38 -1.79 0.00
C THR A 120 9.51 -1.83 -1.25
N ALA A 121 8.22 -2.13 -1.08
CA ALA A 121 7.26 -1.94 -2.16
C ALA A 121 7.25 -0.48 -2.63
N ALA A 122 7.25 -0.27 -3.94
CA ALA A 122 7.21 1.08 -4.53
C ALA A 122 5.92 1.80 -4.13
N ASN A 123 6.03 2.98 -3.54
CA ASN A 123 4.92 3.67 -2.91
C ASN A 123 5.01 5.20 -3.06
N ALA A 124 3.89 5.87 -2.86
CA ALA A 124 3.78 7.31 -2.87
C ALA A 124 2.61 7.76 -1.97
N LEU A 125 2.58 9.05 -1.65
CA LEU A 125 1.40 9.73 -1.14
C LEU A 125 0.65 10.36 -2.32
N ALA A 126 -0.68 10.32 -2.28
CA ALA A 126 -1.55 10.98 -3.23
C ALA A 126 -2.76 11.56 -2.48
N PHE A 127 -3.63 12.30 -3.19
CA PHE A 127 -4.72 13.04 -2.58
C PHE A 127 -6.00 12.81 -3.36
N PHE A 128 -7.11 12.70 -2.65
CA PHE A 128 -8.44 12.80 -3.23
C PHE A 128 -8.74 14.24 -3.67
N ALA A 129 -9.81 14.45 -4.43
CA ALA A 129 -10.23 15.77 -4.89
C ALA A 129 -10.52 16.76 -3.75
N ASP A 130 -10.96 16.26 -2.60
CA ASP A 130 -11.20 17.02 -1.37
C ASP A 130 -9.92 17.36 -0.57
N GLY A 131 -8.76 16.89 -1.04
CA GLY A 131 -7.46 17.11 -0.40
C GLY A 131 -7.11 16.10 0.70
N ASN A 132 -7.97 15.12 0.99
CA ASN A 132 -7.65 14.05 1.93
C ASN A 132 -6.52 13.17 1.38
N PRO A 133 -5.47 12.87 2.19
CA PRO A 133 -4.36 12.04 1.73
C PRO A 133 -4.75 10.56 1.68
N PHE A 134 -4.09 9.84 0.79
CA PHE A 134 -4.05 8.38 0.81
C PHE A 134 -2.65 7.88 0.45
N TYR A 135 -2.28 6.75 1.04
CA TYR A 135 -1.09 6.01 0.65
C TYR A 135 -1.41 5.14 -0.55
N ILE A 136 -0.54 5.16 -1.57
CA ILE A 136 -0.63 4.28 -2.73
C ILE A 136 0.63 3.43 -2.84
N THR A 137 0.48 2.12 -3.04
CA THR A 137 1.58 1.21 -3.26
C THR A 137 1.37 0.35 -4.48
N LYS A 138 2.45 0.15 -5.25
CA LYS A 138 2.45 -0.78 -6.37
C LYS A 138 2.49 -2.20 -5.83
N ARG A 139 1.63 -3.06 -6.35
CA ARG A 139 1.61 -4.48 -5.98
C ARG A 139 2.87 -5.17 -6.51
N PHE A 140 3.61 -5.80 -5.62
CA PHE A 140 4.80 -6.58 -5.95
C PHE A 140 4.50 -8.06 -6.18
N ASP A 141 3.25 -8.50 -5.91
CA ASP A 141 2.79 -9.87 -6.10
C ASP A 141 2.37 -10.20 -7.55
N TYR A 142 2.69 -9.31 -8.50
CA TYR A 142 2.52 -9.54 -9.92
C TYR A 142 3.85 -9.49 -10.65
N LYS A 143 4.11 -10.51 -11.47
CA LYS A 143 5.24 -10.54 -12.41
C LYS A 143 4.99 -9.62 -13.61
N ALA A 144 6.03 -9.43 -14.43
CA ALA A 144 5.94 -8.63 -15.66
C ALA A 144 4.95 -9.21 -16.67
N ASP A 145 4.81 -10.53 -16.73
CA ASP A 145 3.87 -11.26 -17.59
C ASP A 145 2.41 -11.18 -17.11
N GLY A 146 2.16 -10.55 -15.96
CA GLY A 146 0.84 -10.43 -15.36
C GLY A 146 0.43 -11.59 -14.45
N SER A 147 1.22 -12.64 -14.36
CA SER A 147 0.96 -13.75 -13.44
C SER A 147 1.15 -13.31 -11.98
N LYS A 148 0.34 -13.90 -11.09
CA LYS A 148 0.39 -13.57 -9.65
C LYS A 148 1.40 -14.46 -8.93
N ILE A 149 2.22 -13.86 -8.08
CA ILE A 149 3.09 -14.56 -7.14
C ILE A 149 2.22 -14.97 -5.94
N LYS A 150 2.28 -16.23 -5.56
CA LYS A 150 1.61 -16.71 -4.35
C LYS A 150 2.22 -16.03 -3.13
N GLN A 151 1.38 -15.63 -2.22
CA GLN A 151 1.76 -15.00 -0.96
C GLN A 151 1.03 -15.69 0.19
N GLU A 152 1.72 -15.83 1.31
CA GLU A 152 1.15 -16.33 2.54
C GLU A 152 1.68 -15.49 3.70
N ASP A 153 0.84 -15.18 4.67
CA ASP A 153 1.27 -14.46 5.86
C ASP A 153 1.86 -15.41 6.91
N PHE A 154 2.71 -14.89 7.80
CA PHE A 154 3.35 -15.71 8.82
C PHE A 154 2.36 -16.33 9.81
N ALA A 155 1.20 -15.74 10.02
CA ALA A 155 0.19 -16.34 10.86
C ALA A 155 -0.37 -17.63 10.24
N SER A 156 -0.61 -17.62 8.91
CA SER A 156 -1.00 -18.82 8.17
C SER A 156 0.08 -19.90 8.24
N ILE A 157 1.34 -19.55 7.98
CA ILE A 157 2.48 -20.49 8.03
C ILE A 157 2.62 -21.08 9.44
N ALA A 158 2.37 -20.28 10.48
CA ALA A 158 2.38 -20.73 11.88
C ALA A 158 1.11 -21.50 12.29
N GLY A 159 0.15 -21.71 11.38
CA GLY A 159 -1.12 -22.37 11.67
C GLY A 159 -2.04 -21.59 12.63
N LYS A 160 -1.81 -20.27 12.78
CA LYS A 160 -2.62 -19.40 13.64
C LYS A 160 -3.91 -18.99 12.92
N THR A 161 -5.01 -19.07 13.66
CA THR A 161 -6.35 -18.66 13.20
C THR A 161 -7.07 -17.92 14.32
N GLU A 162 -8.13 -17.19 14.01
CA GLU A 162 -8.96 -16.56 15.04
C GLU A 162 -9.48 -17.59 16.05
N ARG A 163 -9.81 -18.79 15.58
CA ARG A 163 -10.34 -19.88 16.42
C ARG A 163 -9.36 -20.38 17.48
N ASN A 164 -8.07 -20.52 17.13
CA ASN A 164 -7.05 -21.10 18.03
C ASN A 164 -6.16 -20.07 18.71
N SER A 165 -6.14 -18.83 18.25
CA SER A 165 -5.22 -17.78 18.73
C SER A 165 -5.91 -16.42 19.01
N GLY A 166 -7.25 -16.36 18.92
CA GLY A 166 -8.03 -15.16 19.20
C GLY A 166 -8.04 -14.13 18.05
N LYS A 167 -8.80 -13.04 18.23
CA LYS A 167 -9.04 -12.03 17.19
C LYS A 167 -7.77 -11.34 16.66
N ASP A 168 -6.78 -11.20 17.54
CA ASP A 168 -5.52 -10.53 17.21
C ASP A 168 -4.41 -11.49 16.77
N PHE A 169 -4.75 -12.72 16.34
CA PHE A 169 -3.81 -13.80 16.00
C PHE A 169 -2.73 -13.37 14.99
N LYS A 170 -3.02 -12.43 14.10
CA LYS A 170 -2.06 -11.93 13.10
C LYS A 170 -1.00 -11.00 13.69
N TYR A 171 -1.26 -10.48 14.87
CA TYR A 171 -0.37 -9.53 15.57
C TYR A 171 0.27 -10.16 16.81
N SER A 172 -0.02 -11.45 17.07
CA SER A 172 0.54 -12.18 18.19
C SER A 172 1.81 -12.91 17.80
N GLY A 173 2.87 -12.77 18.61
CA GLY A 173 4.17 -13.41 18.39
C GLY A 173 5.32 -12.42 18.47
N SER A 174 6.52 -12.97 18.35
CA SER A 174 7.77 -12.22 18.41
C SER A 174 8.52 -12.25 17.07
N TYR A 175 9.53 -11.40 16.91
CA TYR A 175 10.45 -11.49 15.78
C TYR A 175 11.26 -12.79 15.79
N GLU A 176 11.49 -13.37 16.97
CA GLU A 176 12.16 -14.67 17.11
C GLU A 176 11.29 -15.81 16.54
N ASP A 177 9.97 -15.78 16.76
CA ASP A 177 9.03 -16.72 16.15
C ASP A 177 9.10 -16.63 14.61
N ILE A 178 9.13 -15.42 14.07
CA ILE A 178 9.25 -15.18 12.62
C ILE A 178 10.60 -15.74 12.11
N ALA A 179 11.69 -15.46 12.81
CA ALA A 179 13.01 -15.97 12.43
C ALA A 179 13.06 -17.51 12.41
N ASN A 180 12.43 -18.16 13.37
CA ASN A 180 12.33 -19.62 13.42
C ASN A 180 11.48 -20.17 12.26
N LEU A 181 10.37 -19.53 11.91
CA LEU A 181 9.57 -19.91 10.75
C LEU A 181 10.35 -19.72 9.43
N LEU A 182 11.11 -18.65 9.30
CA LEU A 182 11.99 -18.43 8.15
C LEU A 182 13.03 -19.52 8.02
N LYS A 183 13.73 -19.88 9.10
CA LYS A 183 14.74 -20.97 9.10
C LYS A 183 14.16 -22.33 8.68
N GLN A 184 12.89 -22.58 8.99
CA GLN A 184 12.21 -23.83 8.64
C GLN A 184 11.74 -23.88 7.18
N ASN A 185 11.42 -22.72 6.58
CA ASN A 185 10.73 -22.65 5.29
C ASN A 185 11.59 -22.03 4.16
N VAL A 186 12.74 -21.45 4.49
CA VAL A 186 13.62 -20.77 3.52
C VAL A 186 15.02 -21.35 3.60
N SER A 187 15.69 -21.47 2.46
CA SER A 187 17.08 -22.00 2.42
C SER A 187 18.00 -21.12 3.27
N ALA A 188 18.93 -21.75 4.00
CA ALA A 188 19.79 -21.10 5.01
C ALA A 188 20.56 -19.87 4.49
N TRP A 189 21.02 -19.90 3.23
CA TRP A 189 21.74 -18.78 2.60
C TRP A 189 20.87 -17.53 2.30
N GLN A 190 19.53 -17.64 2.44
CA GLN A 190 18.58 -16.53 2.26
C GLN A 190 18.18 -15.87 3.60
N VAL A 191 18.68 -16.41 4.72
CA VAL A 191 18.32 -15.98 6.08
C VAL A 191 19.53 -15.32 6.75
N GLU A 192 20.22 -14.45 6.05
CA GLU A 192 21.18 -13.53 6.69
C GLU A 192 20.39 -12.34 7.27
N MET A 193 20.32 -12.31 8.57
CA MET A 193 19.79 -11.17 9.35
C MET A 193 20.94 -10.52 10.12
#